data_ed8c70510e03a42b7517931ece11d327
#
_entry.id   ed8c70510e03a42b7517931ece11d327
#
_cell.length_a   1.000
_cell.length_b   1.000
_cell.length_c   1.000
_cell.angle_alpha   90.00
_cell.angle_beta   90.00
_cell.angle_gamma   90.00
#
_symmetry.space_group_name_H-M   'P 1'
#
loop_
_entity.id
_entity.type
_entity.pdbx_description
1 polymer ?
#
loop_
_entity_poly.entity_id
_entity_poly.type
_entity_poly.pdbx_seq_one_letter_code
_entity_poly.pdbx_strand_id
1 'polypeptide(L)'
;SDGAEVYLRRDLALKPQAAYVWKDVEDTGEKEYGKVVIAKEYAPGEEMIVKAGENLVIDFGQNTAGIPEFEFSAAEGTVLTFLPSEILNDGNGAVSRGMDGPEGSIHRENLRAHKIGIRLIYTFGADKGYVTYHPSSTFFGYRYASVSATAPVKIRSIVTLPVSSITKELETGTLTTGNALINQLISNTVWGQRSNYLSIPTDCPQRNERLGWTAD
;
A
#
# COMPACT_ATOMS: atom_id res chain seq x y z
N SER A 1 22.35 -3.08 22.97
CA SER A 1 22.15 -4.29 22.18
C SER A 1 22.13 -3.89 20.73
N ASP A 2 23.07 -4.40 19.96
CA ASP A 2 23.21 -4.12 18.54
C ASP A 2 22.17 -4.93 17.76
N GLY A 3 20.89 -4.57 17.95
CA GLY A 3 19.82 -5.11 17.12
C GLY A 3 20.03 -4.69 15.66
N ALA A 4 19.67 -5.53 14.72
CA ALA A 4 19.74 -5.17 13.31
C ALA A 4 18.88 -3.92 13.07
N GLU A 5 19.48 -2.89 12.50
CA GLU A 5 18.76 -1.66 12.15
C GLU A 5 17.76 -1.91 11.03
N VAL A 6 16.71 -1.12 11.00
CA VAL A 6 15.72 -1.12 9.90
C VAL A 6 15.93 0.15 9.09
N TYR A 7 16.12 -0.02 7.79
CA TYR A 7 16.46 1.05 6.87
C TYR A 7 15.32 1.35 5.90
N LEU A 8 15.22 2.61 5.48
CA LEU A 8 14.42 2.99 4.33
C LEU A 8 15.20 2.70 3.05
N ARG A 9 14.71 1.76 2.25
CA ARG A 9 15.30 1.35 0.97
C ARG A 9 14.80 2.27 -0.15
N ARG A 10 15.29 3.51 -0.15
CA ARG A 10 14.96 4.51 -1.19
C ARG A 10 15.37 4.07 -2.60
N ASP A 11 16.39 3.22 -2.70
CA ASP A 11 16.83 2.58 -3.94
C ASP A 11 15.80 1.62 -4.54
N LEU A 12 14.84 1.14 -3.72
CA LEU A 12 13.75 0.25 -4.11
C LEU A 12 12.39 0.96 -4.10
N ALA A 13 12.34 2.29 -4.09
CA ALA A 13 11.09 3.05 -4.04
C ALA A 13 10.12 2.61 -5.15
N LEU A 14 8.89 2.27 -4.75
CA LEU A 14 7.82 1.82 -5.65
C LEU A 14 6.93 2.99 -6.01
N LYS A 15 6.78 3.23 -7.31
CA LYS A 15 5.85 4.24 -7.86
C LYS A 15 4.53 3.57 -8.22
N PRO A 16 3.41 4.31 -8.24
CA PRO A 16 2.14 3.81 -8.74
C PRO A 16 2.28 3.23 -10.15
N GLN A 17 1.80 2.01 -10.34
CA GLN A 17 1.65 1.37 -11.64
C GLN A 17 0.28 1.64 -12.25
N ALA A 18 -0.74 1.78 -11.38
CA ALA A 18 -2.09 2.18 -11.73
C ALA A 18 -2.71 2.95 -10.57
N ALA A 19 -3.59 3.89 -10.89
CA ALA A 19 -4.40 4.59 -9.91
C ALA A 19 -5.75 4.98 -10.52
N TYR A 20 -6.82 4.90 -9.73
CA TYR A 20 -8.16 5.30 -10.15
C TYR A 20 -8.99 5.81 -8.99
N VAL A 21 -9.88 6.74 -9.29
CA VAL A 21 -10.88 7.27 -8.36
C VAL A 21 -12.22 6.61 -8.63
N TRP A 22 -12.90 6.20 -7.57
CA TRP A 22 -14.27 5.72 -7.59
C TRP A 22 -15.10 6.34 -6.47
N LYS A 23 -16.41 6.36 -6.66
CA LYS A 23 -17.36 6.90 -5.69
C LYS A 23 -18.57 6.01 -5.52
N ASP A 24 -19.08 5.47 -6.62
CA ASP A 24 -20.31 4.70 -6.68
C ASP A 24 -20.00 3.22 -6.94
N VAL A 25 -20.97 2.37 -6.65
CA VAL A 25 -20.92 0.91 -6.87
C VAL A 25 -22.09 0.53 -7.75
N GLU A 26 -21.83 -0.25 -8.78
CA GLU A 26 -22.86 -0.86 -9.63
C GLU A 26 -23.13 -2.28 -9.18
N ASP A 27 -24.41 -2.67 -9.16
CA ASP A 27 -24.82 -4.06 -9.04
C ASP A 27 -24.75 -4.73 -10.42
N THR A 28 -23.82 -5.66 -10.56
CA THR A 28 -23.66 -6.40 -11.82
C THR A 28 -24.58 -7.63 -11.91
N GLY A 29 -25.30 -7.97 -10.82
CA GLY A 29 -26.06 -9.21 -10.68
C GLY A 29 -25.21 -10.49 -10.58
N GLU A 30 -23.89 -10.35 -10.72
CA GLU A 30 -22.93 -11.47 -10.67
C GLU A 30 -22.15 -11.54 -9.37
N LYS A 31 -22.04 -10.42 -8.66
CA LYS A 31 -21.22 -10.24 -7.49
C LYS A 31 -22.05 -9.77 -6.29
N GLU A 32 -21.85 -10.39 -5.14
CA GLU A 32 -22.59 -10.05 -3.91
C GLU A 32 -22.46 -8.56 -3.51
N TYR A 33 -21.26 -7.98 -3.68
CA TYR A 33 -21.00 -6.58 -3.34
C TYR A 33 -20.90 -5.65 -4.55
N GLY A 34 -21.21 -6.14 -5.75
CA GLY A 34 -21.09 -5.34 -6.96
C GLY A 34 -19.65 -5.00 -7.33
N LYS A 35 -19.51 -3.93 -8.12
CA LYS A 35 -18.24 -3.45 -8.65
C LYS A 35 -18.13 -1.94 -8.53
N VAL A 36 -16.93 -1.42 -8.26
CA VAL A 36 -16.70 0.04 -8.22
C VAL A 36 -16.89 0.66 -9.59
N VAL A 37 -17.56 1.81 -9.65
CA VAL A 37 -17.66 2.63 -10.86
C VAL A 37 -16.46 3.59 -10.89
N ILE A 38 -15.54 3.34 -11.81
CA ILE A 38 -14.35 4.16 -11.97
C ILE A 38 -14.73 5.50 -12.60
N ALA A 39 -14.57 6.59 -11.85
CA ALA A 39 -14.84 7.93 -12.30
C ALA A 39 -13.68 8.52 -13.12
N LYS A 40 -12.44 8.17 -12.77
CA LYS A 40 -11.21 8.59 -13.45
C LYS A 40 -10.08 7.62 -13.19
N GLU A 41 -9.32 7.32 -14.25
CA GLU A 41 -8.00 6.68 -14.15
C GLU A 41 -6.89 7.72 -14.27
N TYR A 42 -5.75 7.48 -13.66
CA TYR A 42 -4.58 8.34 -13.72
C TYR A 42 -3.41 7.62 -14.38
N ALA A 43 -2.77 8.30 -15.33
CA ALA A 43 -1.53 7.80 -15.93
C ALA A 43 -0.37 7.84 -14.90
N PRO A 44 0.63 6.95 -15.03
CA PRO A 44 1.82 7.01 -14.20
C PRO A 44 2.49 8.40 -14.24
N GLY A 45 2.66 9.02 -13.06
CA GLY A 45 3.25 10.36 -12.92
C GLY A 45 2.27 11.53 -13.11
N GLU A 46 1.00 11.27 -13.42
CA GLU A 46 -0.04 12.29 -13.42
C GLU A 46 -0.36 12.75 -11.99
N GLU A 47 -0.59 14.07 -11.81
CA GLU A 47 -1.08 14.59 -10.54
C GLU A 47 -2.50 14.07 -10.27
N MET A 48 -2.68 13.42 -9.12
CA MET A 48 -3.96 12.86 -8.71
C MET A 48 -4.74 13.85 -7.85
N ILE A 49 -6.06 13.89 -8.02
CA ILE A 49 -6.96 14.71 -7.22
C ILE A 49 -7.99 13.80 -6.56
N VAL A 50 -8.14 13.91 -5.24
CA VAL A 50 -9.16 13.20 -4.45
C VAL A 50 -10.09 14.25 -3.88
N LYS A 51 -11.39 14.16 -4.18
CA LYS A 51 -12.42 15.04 -3.61
C LYS A 51 -13.11 14.38 -2.42
N ALA A 52 -13.83 15.17 -1.64
CA ALA A 52 -14.65 14.62 -0.56
C ALA A 52 -15.65 13.59 -1.08
N GLY A 53 -15.73 12.44 -0.42
CA GLY A 53 -16.60 11.33 -0.80
C GLY A 53 -16.08 10.44 -1.94
N GLU A 54 -14.91 10.73 -2.51
CA GLU A 54 -14.21 9.88 -3.46
C GLU A 54 -13.19 8.98 -2.75
N ASN A 55 -12.88 7.85 -3.38
CA ASN A 55 -11.82 6.93 -2.96
C ASN A 55 -10.82 6.78 -4.11
N LEU A 56 -9.58 7.17 -3.90
CA LEU A 56 -8.48 6.91 -4.81
C LEU A 56 -7.84 5.58 -4.44
N VAL A 57 -7.89 4.61 -5.34
CA VAL A 57 -7.16 3.34 -5.22
C VAL A 57 -5.86 3.44 -6.01
N ILE A 58 -4.76 3.00 -5.40
CA ILE A 58 -3.42 3.01 -5.98
C ILE A 58 -2.84 1.60 -5.92
N ASP A 59 -2.32 1.09 -7.05
CA ASP A 59 -1.53 -0.13 -7.14
C ASP A 59 -0.05 0.24 -7.29
N PHE A 60 0.79 -0.14 -6.33
CA PHE A 60 2.25 0.03 -6.39
C PHE A 60 2.97 -1.13 -7.10
N GLY A 61 2.24 -2.14 -7.57
CA GLY A 61 2.76 -3.26 -8.34
C GLY A 61 3.47 -4.35 -7.52
N GLN A 62 3.92 -4.05 -6.30
CA GLN A 62 4.67 -4.97 -5.44
C GLN A 62 4.18 -4.88 -3.99
N ASN A 63 3.89 -6.04 -3.38
CA ASN A 63 3.63 -6.11 -1.93
C ASN A 63 4.94 -5.99 -1.15
N THR A 64 4.99 -5.11 -0.16
CA THR A 64 6.18 -4.89 0.67
C THR A 64 5.83 -4.31 2.03
N ALA A 65 6.70 -4.53 3.01
CA ALA A 65 6.75 -3.67 4.19
C ALA A 65 7.30 -2.31 3.77
N GLY A 66 6.58 -1.23 4.03
CA GLY A 66 6.99 0.10 3.59
C GLY A 66 6.19 1.23 4.22
N ILE A 67 6.62 2.43 3.95
CA ILE A 67 5.92 3.67 4.31
C ILE A 67 5.56 4.46 3.07
N PRO A 68 4.38 5.11 3.04
CA PRO A 68 4.05 6.04 1.96
C PRO A 68 4.80 7.36 2.17
N GLU A 69 5.40 7.89 1.11
CA GLU A 69 5.90 9.26 1.06
C GLU A 69 5.07 10.03 0.04
N PHE A 70 4.46 11.13 0.48
CA PHE A 70 3.59 11.98 -0.31
C PHE A 70 4.26 13.31 -0.63
N GLU A 71 3.99 13.85 -1.82
CA GLU A 71 4.06 15.27 -2.12
C GLU A 71 2.65 15.74 -2.47
N PHE A 72 2.00 16.50 -1.56
CA PHE A 72 0.59 16.81 -1.67
C PHE A 72 0.25 18.22 -1.16
N SER A 73 -0.94 18.71 -1.51
CA SER A 73 -1.46 20.02 -1.12
C SER A 73 -2.97 19.97 -0.90
N ALA A 74 -3.44 20.65 0.13
CA ALA A 74 -4.87 20.87 0.39
C ALA A 74 -5.05 22.10 1.28
N ALA A 75 -6.30 22.54 1.42
CA ALA A 75 -6.67 23.60 2.35
C ALA A 75 -6.43 23.18 3.81
N GLU A 76 -6.14 24.16 4.66
CA GLU A 76 -6.01 23.97 6.12
C GLU A 76 -7.20 23.23 6.70
N GLY A 77 -6.95 22.32 7.64
CA GLY A 77 -7.98 21.51 8.31
C GLY A 77 -8.48 20.32 7.49
N THR A 78 -8.05 20.17 6.21
CA THR A 78 -8.36 18.98 5.43
C THR A 78 -7.73 17.76 6.08
N VAL A 79 -8.49 16.67 6.20
CA VAL A 79 -8.01 15.39 6.72
C VAL A 79 -7.92 14.40 5.57
N LEU A 80 -6.73 13.85 5.36
CA LEU A 80 -6.47 12.75 4.45
C LEU A 80 -6.36 11.45 5.24
N THR A 81 -7.00 10.40 4.76
CA THR A 81 -6.89 9.04 5.30
C THR A 81 -6.30 8.13 4.23
N PHE A 82 -5.19 7.45 4.59
CA PHE A 82 -4.56 6.41 3.78
C PHE A 82 -4.81 5.05 4.43
N LEU A 83 -5.37 4.12 3.67
CA LEU A 83 -5.67 2.76 4.09
C LEU A 83 -4.84 1.78 3.27
N PRO A 84 -3.86 1.07 3.87
CA PRO A 84 -3.06 0.06 3.17
C PRO A 84 -3.84 -1.24 2.98
N SER A 85 -3.51 -1.98 1.90
CA SER A 85 -4.05 -3.32 1.62
C SER A 85 -3.08 -4.13 0.76
N GLU A 86 -3.12 -5.45 0.89
CA GLU A 86 -2.29 -6.35 0.08
C GLU A 86 -2.97 -6.77 -1.22
N ILE A 87 -4.30 -6.78 -1.25
CA ILE A 87 -5.11 -7.25 -2.39
C ILE A 87 -6.35 -6.38 -2.57
N LEU A 88 -6.96 -6.46 -3.73
CA LEU A 88 -8.28 -5.89 -3.98
C LEU A 88 -9.38 -6.91 -3.69
N ASN A 89 -10.59 -6.41 -3.40
CA ASN A 89 -11.81 -7.21 -3.35
C ASN A 89 -12.16 -7.72 -4.74
N ASP A 90 -12.72 -8.91 -4.80
CA ASP A 90 -13.26 -9.51 -6.01
C ASP A 90 -14.81 -9.46 -6.07
N GLY A 91 -15.43 -8.85 -5.07
CA GLY A 91 -16.88 -8.68 -4.98
C GLY A 91 -17.69 -9.94 -4.72
N ASN A 92 -17.05 -11.11 -4.56
CA ASN A 92 -17.73 -12.40 -4.46
C ASN A 92 -18.25 -12.76 -3.06
N GLY A 93 -18.12 -11.87 -2.08
CA GLY A 93 -18.62 -12.09 -0.73
C GLY A 93 -18.05 -13.33 -0.06
N ALA A 94 -18.92 -14.10 0.60
CA ALA A 94 -18.54 -15.30 1.34
C ALA A 94 -18.02 -16.46 0.46
N VAL A 95 -18.20 -16.41 -0.85
CA VAL A 95 -17.71 -17.44 -1.79
C VAL A 95 -16.20 -17.35 -1.99
N SER A 96 -15.63 -16.17 -1.75
CA SER A 96 -14.23 -15.89 -1.98
C SER A 96 -13.71 -14.91 -0.92
N ARG A 97 -12.51 -14.39 -1.11
CA ARG A 97 -11.86 -13.44 -0.20
C ARG A 97 -12.35 -11.99 -0.32
N GLY A 98 -13.28 -11.70 -1.22
CA GLY A 98 -13.82 -10.36 -1.45
C GLY A 98 -14.97 -9.98 -0.50
N MET A 99 -14.90 -10.40 0.77
CA MET A 99 -16.00 -10.34 1.72
C MET A 99 -16.31 -8.96 2.26
N ASP A 100 -15.38 -8.00 2.16
CA ASP A 100 -15.48 -6.71 2.81
C ASP A 100 -15.81 -5.55 1.86
N GLY A 101 -16.11 -5.82 0.58
CA GLY A 101 -16.50 -4.76 -0.33
C GLY A 101 -16.59 -5.13 -1.82
N PRO A 102 -16.94 -4.14 -2.64
CA PRO A 102 -17.14 -4.32 -4.07
C PRO A 102 -15.84 -4.62 -4.81
N GLU A 103 -15.95 -5.32 -5.94
CA GLU A 103 -14.82 -5.60 -6.83
C GLU A 103 -14.09 -4.31 -7.19
N GLY A 104 -12.76 -4.30 -7.04
CA GLY A 104 -11.91 -3.14 -7.29
C GLY A 104 -11.72 -2.20 -6.10
N SER A 105 -12.43 -2.38 -4.98
CA SER A 105 -12.07 -1.72 -3.73
C SER A 105 -10.95 -2.47 -3.01
N ILE A 106 -10.31 -1.86 -2.00
CA ILE A 106 -9.27 -2.53 -1.23
C ILE A 106 -9.86 -3.58 -0.28
N HIS A 107 -9.25 -4.77 -0.21
CA HIS A 107 -9.63 -5.82 0.74
C HIS A 107 -8.90 -5.62 2.07
N ARG A 108 -9.61 -5.67 3.19
CA ARG A 108 -9.04 -5.42 4.53
C ARG A 108 -9.35 -6.48 5.58
N GLU A 109 -10.18 -7.46 5.26
CA GLU A 109 -10.55 -8.52 6.20
C GLU A 109 -9.36 -9.39 6.65
N ASN A 110 -8.30 -9.47 5.83
CA ASN A 110 -7.07 -10.18 6.16
C ASN A 110 -6.18 -9.43 7.18
N LEU A 111 -6.47 -8.16 7.48
CA LEU A 111 -5.70 -7.39 8.45
C LEU A 111 -6.15 -7.74 9.86
N ARG A 112 -5.27 -8.39 10.66
CA ARG A 112 -5.56 -8.85 12.02
C ARG A 112 -6.10 -7.74 12.94
N ALA A 113 -5.67 -6.52 12.73
CA ALA A 113 -6.03 -5.36 13.53
C ALA A 113 -7.05 -4.44 12.83
N HIS A 114 -7.87 -4.95 11.90
CA HIS A 114 -8.85 -4.13 11.17
C HIS A 114 -9.80 -3.36 12.10
N LYS A 115 -10.17 -3.95 13.24
CA LYS A 115 -11.01 -3.29 14.26
C LYS A 115 -10.31 -2.13 14.98
N ILE A 116 -8.98 -2.12 15.03
CA ILE A 116 -8.16 -1.03 15.59
C ILE A 116 -7.91 0.05 14.54
N GLY A 117 -8.15 -0.26 13.25
CA GLY A 117 -8.01 0.67 12.14
C GLY A 117 -6.54 0.95 11.76
N ILE A 118 -5.88 -0.03 11.15
CA ILE A 118 -4.57 0.18 10.50
C ILE A 118 -4.75 1.24 9.41
N ARG A 119 -4.25 2.45 9.66
CA ARG A 119 -4.39 3.60 8.77
C ARG A 119 -3.37 4.68 9.09
N LEU A 120 -3.09 5.54 8.12
CA LEU A 120 -2.42 6.81 8.30
C LEU A 120 -3.45 7.92 8.16
N ILE A 121 -3.46 8.84 9.11
CA ILE A 121 -4.29 10.05 9.06
C ILE A 121 -3.35 11.25 9.05
N TYR A 122 -3.55 12.15 8.08
CA TYR A 122 -2.81 13.40 7.99
C TYR A 122 -3.78 14.57 7.97
N THR A 123 -3.56 15.56 8.83
CA THR A 123 -4.34 16.80 8.85
C THR A 123 -3.46 17.92 8.30
N PHE A 124 -3.94 18.60 7.27
CA PHE A 124 -3.25 19.73 6.67
C PHE A 124 -3.28 20.93 7.62
N GLY A 125 -2.10 21.49 7.92
CA GLY A 125 -1.95 22.76 8.61
C GLY A 125 -2.21 23.95 7.69
N ALA A 126 -1.71 25.14 8.09
CA ALA A 126 -1.81 26.35 7.26
C ALA A 126 -1.31 26.08 5.84
N ASP A 127 -2.02 26.65 4.85
CA ASP A 127 -1.70 26.48 3.44
C ASP A 127 -0.25 26.93 3.14
N LYS A 128 0.59 25.99 2.78
CA LYS A 128 2.00 26.17 2.41
C LYS A 128 2.29 25.68 0.99
N GLY A 129 1.24 25.45 0.20
CA GLY A 129 1.36 24.80 -1.10
C GLY A 129 1.61 23.29 -0.95
N TYR A 130 2.50 22.73 -1.78
CA TYR A 130 2.88 21.33 -1.67
C TYR A 130 3.82 21.07 -0.50
N VAL A 131 3.51 20.05 0.26
CA VAL A 131 4.33 19.55 1.37
C VAL A 131 4.74 18.11 1.11
N THR A 132 5.94 17.75 1.53
CA THR A 132 6.41 16.35 1.53
C THR A 132 6.24 15.78 2.92
N TYR A 133 5.62 14.59 3.00
CA TYR A 133 5.38 13.91 4.27
C TYR A 133 5.52 12.39 4.14
N HIS A 134 6.11 11.79 5.14
CA HIS A 134 6.08 10.35 5.41
C HIS A 134 6.00 10.09 6.91
N PRO A 135 5.40 8.99 7.39
CA PRO A 135 5.45 8.61 8.79
C PRO A 135 6.87 8.18 9.17
N SER A 136 7.29 8.46 10.42
CA SER A 136 8.64 8.15 10.92
C SER A 136 8.68 7.01 11.93
N SER A 137 7.54 6.61 12.49
CA SER A 137 7.49 5.65 13.62
C SER A 137 6.61 4.43 13.36
N THR A 138 6.22 4.21 12.11
CA THR A 138 5.39 3.07 11.70
C THR A 138 5.69 2.68 10.27
N PHE A 139 5.34 1.45 9.90
CA PHE A 139 5.30 0.97 8.52
C PHE A 139 4.03 0.13 8.32
N PHE A 140 3.74 -0.21 7.07
CA PHE A 140 2.60 -1.03 6.68
C PHE A 140 3.05 -2.11 5.70
N GLY A 141 2.37 -3.26 5.69
CA GLY A 141 2.51 -4.26 4.64
C GLY A 141 1.41 -4.05 3.60
N TYR A 142 1.77 -3.69 2.37
CA TYR A 142 0.78 -3.40 1.34
C TYR A 142 1.35 -3.41 -0.07
N ARG A 143 0.48 -3.66 -1.03
CA ARG A 143 0.66 -3.39 -2.45
C ARG A 143 -0.28 -2.31 -2.93
N TYR A 144 -1.51 -2.31 -2.40
CA TYR A 144 -2.56 -1.37 -2.73
C TYR A 144 -2.80 -0.39 -1.59
N ALA A 145 -3.30 0.77 -1.92
CA ALA A 145 -3.81 1.70 -0.93
C ALA A 145 -5.09 2.37 -1.41
N SER A 146 -5.96 2.71 -0.46
CA SER A 146 -7.05 3.64 -0.71
C SER A 146 -6.77 4.96 0.00
N VAL A 147 -6.95 6.06 -0.70
CA VAL A 147 -6.84 7.41 -0.16
C VAL A 147 -8.19 8.10 -0.26
N SER A 148 -8.65 8.66 0.85
CA SER A 148 -9.85 9.50 0.93
C SER A 148 -9.55 10.79 1.66
N ALA A 149 -10.38 11.82 1.47
CA ALA A 149 -10.16 13.11 2.12
C ALA A 149 -11.48 13.82 2.44
N THR A 150 -11.45 14.71 3.44
CA THR A 150 -12.62 15.52 3.84
C THR A 150 -12.88 16.72 2.93
N ALA A 151 -11.85 17.15 2.17
CA ALA A 151 -11.92 18.20 1.16
C ALA A 151 -10.93 17.86 0.02
N PRO A 152 -10.95 18.56 -1.12
CA PRO A 152 -10.07 18.23 -2.24
C PRO A 152 -8.58 18.26 -1.86
N VAL A 153 -7.86 17.17 -2.17
CA VAL A 153 -6.42 17.03 -2.02
C VAL A 153 -5.81 16.82 -3.39
N LYS A 154 -4.75 17.55 -3.70
CA LYS A 154 -3.88 17.34 -4.86
C LYS A 154 -2.68 16.53 -4.42
N ILE A 155 -2.42 15.42 -5.07
CA ILE A 155 -1.28 14.53 -4.82
C ILE A 155 -0.39 14.59 -6.06
N ARG A 156 0.71 15.36 -5.98
CA ARG A 156 1.68 15.47 -7.06
C ARG A 156 2.48 14.19 -7.22
N SER A 157 2.86 13.58 -6.11
CA SER A 157 3.49 12.28 -6.11
C SER A 157 3.16 11.50 -4.84
N ILE A 158 3.15 10.19 -4.98
CA ILE A 158 3.18 9.24 -3.87
C ILE A 158 4.10 8.10 -4.26
N VAL A 159 4.93 7.66 -3.33
CA VAL A 159 5.76 6.46 -3.49
C VAL A 159 5.68 5.61 -2.24
N THR A 160 5.85 4.31 -2.38
CA THR A 160 6.13 3.42 -1.26
C THR A 160 7.63 3.30 -1.09
N LEU A 161 8.13 3.65 0.07
CA LEU A 161 9.52 3.42 0.47
C LEU A 161 9.58 2.11 1.25
N PRO A 162 10.16 1.03 0.68
CA PRO A 162 10.32 -0.22 1.41
C PRO A 162 11.18 -0.04 2.66
N VAL A 163 10.85 -0.77 3.72
CA VAL A 163 11.64 -0.86 4.95
C VAL A 163 12.18 -2.28 5.08
N SER A 164 13.45 -2.42 5.45
CA SER A 164 14.10 -3.71 5.61
C SER A 164 15.37 -3.59 6.43
N SER A 165 15.75 -4.64 7.13
CA SER A 165 17.10 -4.79 7.70
C SER A 165 18.12 -5.31 6.68
N ILE A 166 17.65 -5.72 5.49
CA ILE A 166 18.54 -6.10 4.39
C ILE A 166 18.93 -4.83 3.62
N THR A 167 20.19 -4.43 3.75
CA THR A 167 20.75 -3.31 2.99
C THR A 167 21.12 -3.75 1.57
N LYS A 168 21.38 -2.79 0.68
CA LYS A 168 21.80 -3.08 -0.69
C LYS A 168 23.12 -3.89 -0.74
N GLU A 169 24.01 -3.64 0.19
CA GLU A 169 25.33 -4.28 0.28
C GLU A 169 25.24 -5.76 0.69
N LEU A 170 24.16 -6.13 1.38
CA LEU A 170 23.89 -7.52 1.76
C LEU A 170 23.28 -8.35 0.63
N GLU A 171 22.79 -7.71 -0.40
CA GLU A 171 22.21 -8.37 -1.58
C GLU A 171 23.32 -8.76 -2.59
N THR A 172 24.08 -9.81 -2.29
CA THR A 172 25.27 -10.20 -3.06
C THR A 172 25.02 -11.29 -4.10
N GLY A 173 23.85 -11.95 -4.05
CA GLY A 173 23.50 -13.05 -4.95
C GLY A 173 22.42 -12.66 -5.96
N THR A 174 22.61 -13.11 -7.21
CA THR A 174 21.58 -13.01 -8.25
C THR A 174 21.42 -14.34 -8.96
N LEU A 175 20.20 -14.71 -9.29
CA LEU A 175 19.89 -15.91 -10.08
C LEU A 175 18.91 -15.53 -11.19
N THR A 176 19.27 -15.86 -12.42
CA THR A 176 18.41 -15.70 -13.61
C THR A 176 18.42 -17.00 -14.40
N THR A 177 17.24 -17.46 -14.79
CA THR A 177 17.04 -18.70 -15.55
C THR A 177 16.40 -18.40 -16.90
N GLY A 178 16.39 -19.38 -17.79
CA GLY A 178 15.66 -19.30 -19.07
C GLY A 178 14.12 -19.38 -18.92
N ASN A 179 13.59 -19.58 -17.73
CA ASN A 179 12.14 -19.72 -17.47
C ASN A 179 11.60 -18.49 -16.73
N ALA A 180 10.66 -17.78 -17.36
CA ALA A 180 10.07 -16.56 -16.81
C ALA A 180 9.31 -16.78 -15.49
N LEU A 181 8.62 -17.93 -15.33
CA LEU A 181 7.89 -18.25 -14.10
C LEU A 181 8.83 -18.50 -12.93
N ILE A 182 9.96 -19.17 -13.18
CA ILE A 182 11.01 -19.38 -12.16
C ILE A 182 11.62 -18.03 -11.76
N ASN A 183 11.91 -17.15 -12.73
CA ASN A 183 12.43 -15.82 -12.43
C ASN A 183 11.43 -14.98 -11.62
N GLN A 184 10.13 -15.11 -11.91
CA GLN A 184 9.09 -14.46 -11.11
C GLN A 184 9.04 -15.01 -9.68
N LEU A 185 9.15 -16.33 -9.51
CA LEU A 185 9.21 -16.97 -8.18
C LEU A 185 10.42 -16.47 -7.39
N ILE A 186 11.59 -16.39 -8.01
CA ILE A 186 12.82 -15.86 -7.38
C ILE A 186 12.60 -14.40 -6.95
N SER A 187 12.03 -13.57 -7.82
CA SER A 187 11.71 -12.17 -7.50
C SER A 187 10.74 -12.07 -6.30
N ASN A 188 9.68 -12.87 -6.29
CA ASN A 188 8.71 -12.89 -5.19
C ASN A 188 9.36 -13.31 -3.87
N THR A 189 10.25 -14.31 -3.89
CA THR A 189 10.99 -14.77 -2.71
C THR A 189 11.90 -13.66 -2.17
N VAL A 190 12.63 -12.97 -3.04
CA VAL A 190 13.50 -11.85 -2.64
C VAL A 190 12.68 -10.70 -2.01
N TRP A 191 11.54 -10.34 -2.60
CA TRP A 191 10.65 -9.32 -2.03
C TRP A 191 10.02 -9.79 -0.72
N GLY A 192 9.67 -11.08 -0.60
CA GLY A 192 9.21 -11.67 0.66
C GLY A 192 10.27 -11.55 1.76
N GLN A 193 11.53 -11.88 1.46
CA GLN A 193 12.64 -11.69 2.39
C GLN A 193 12.81 -10.23 2.82
N ARG A 194 12.92 -9.30 1.87
CA ARG A 194 13.08 -7.86 2.18
C ARG A 194 12.00 -7.36 3.12
N SER A 195 10.75 -7.80 2.91
CA SER A 195 9.59 -7.34 3.67
C SER A 195 9.45 -7.98 5.05
N ASN A 196 10.09 -9.11 5.29
CA ASN A 196 9.99 -9.87 6.53
C ASN A 196 11.29 -9.92 7.36
N TYR A 197 12.33 -9.21 6.93
CA TYR A 197 13.54 -9.00 7.71
C TYR A 197 13.54 -7.59 8.30
N LEU A 198 12.87 -7.47 9.47
CA LEU A 198 12.65 -6.21 10.17
C LEU A 198 13.24 -6.32 11.57
N SER A 199 14.56 -6.19 11.69
CA SER A 199 15.38 -6.48 12.87
C SER A 199 15.54 -7.98 13.14
N ILE A 200 14.44 -8.72 13.12
CA ILE A 200 14.37 -10.19 13.18
C ILE A 200 13.45 -10.66 12.05
N PRO A 201 13.56 -11.93 11.61
CA PRO A 201 12.59 -12.48 10.66
C PRO A 201 11.17 -12.43 11.22
N THR A 202 10.22 -11.93 10.40
CA THR A 202 8.80 -11.91 10.71
C THR A 202 8.04 -12.79 9.72
N ASP A 203 6.82 -13.21 10.06
CA ASP A 203 6.00 -14.08 9.21
C ASP A 203 5.36 -13.29 8.03
N CYS A 204 4.82 -12.12 8.31
CA CYS A 204 4.15 -11.33 7.30
C CYS A 204 4.15 -9.82 7.62
N PRO A 205 4.26 -8.95 6.59
CA PRO A 205 4.49 -7.53 6.79
C PRO A 205 3.25 -6.74 7.19
N GLN A 206 2.02 -7.26 6.95
CA GLN A 206 0.78 -6.53 7.17
C GLN A 206 0.25 -6.65 8.60
N ARG A 207 0.78 -7.56 9.40
CA ARG A 207 0.37 -7.78 10.78
C ARG A 207 1.34 -7.12 11.75
N ASN A 208 0.85 -6.76 12.92
CA ASN A 208 1.69 -6.35 14.04
C ASN A 208 2.39 -7.58 14.65
N GLU A 209 3.45 -8.03 14.00
CA GLU A 209 4.30 -9.13 14.48
C GLU A 209 5.14 -8.66 15.67
N ARG A 210 5.31 -9.54 16.65
CA ARG A 210 6.05 -9.25 17.88
C ARG A 210 7.12 -10.28 18.21
N LEU A 211 7.04 -11.44 17.59
CA LEU A 211 7.97 -12.55 17.78
C LEU A 211 8.66 -12.87 16.46
N GLY A 212 9.90 -13.30 16.55
CA GLY A 212 10.63 -13.80 15.41
C GLY A 212 10.09 -15.15 14.96
N TRP A 213 10.00 -15.33 13.64
CA TRP A 213 9.64 -16.58 12.99
C TRP A 213 10.85 -17.08 12.20
N THR A 214 11.40 -18.20 12.60
CA THR A 214 12.65 -18.76 12.04
C THR A 214 12.49 -20.19 11.57
N ALA A 215 11.27 -20.71 11.55
CA ALA A 215 10.98 -22.10 11.16
C ALA A 215 10.78 -22.26 9.64
N ASP A 216 10.62 -21.16 8.91
CA ASP A 216 10.33 -21.17 7.47
C ASP A 216 11.62 -21.07 6.61
#